data_c0f83f77b7f02bdf9053b9481c6553ab
#
_entry.id   c0f83f77b7f02bdf9053b9481c6553ab
#
_cell.length_a   1.000
_cell.length_b   1.000
_cell.length_c   1.000
_cell.angle_alpha   90.00
_cell.angle_beta   90.00
_cell.angle_gamma   90.00
#
_symmetry.space_group_name_H-M   'P 1'
#
loop_
_entity.id
_entity.type
_entity.pdbx_description
1 polymer ?
#
loop_
_entity_poly.entity_id
_entity_poly.type
_entity_poly.pdbx_seq_one_letter_code
_entity_poly.pdbx_strand_id
1 'polypeptide(L)'
;MKKLFLIAFLFSLANVFAQDVDSYIEQLKSEIKADKKALITETMGFTEKESQAFWPIYTDFEYELDKLSSKRISNIKDFAANYDSLTDKKADELIKNSFSFQEDRLSLNQKYYKKFAEALTPTVAAKYMQLENQIQLIIDIGIAANLPLAKKPGGL
;
A
#
# COMPACT_ATOMS: atom_id res chain seq x y z
N MET A 1 33.34 31.32 -1.24
CA MET A 1 31.97 31.43 -0.72
C MET A 1 30.86 31.04 -1.71
N LYS A 2 31.06 31.16 -3.05
CA LYS A 2 30.01 30.78 -4.05
C LYS A 2 29.77 29.26 -4.23
N LYS A 3 30.75 28.42 -3.87
CA LYS A 3 30.62 26.94 -4.02
C LYS A 3 29.85 26.26 -2.87
N LEU A 4 29.75 26.86 -1.69
CA LEU A 4 28.97 26.32 -0.56
C LEU A 4 27.47 26.51 -0.76
N PHE A 5 27.04 27.57 -1.44
CA PHE A 5 25.63 27.83 -1.71
C PHE A 5 25.01 26.85 -2.74
N LEU A 6 25.84 26.32 -3.66
CA LEU A 6 25.36 25.38 -4.68
C LEU A 6 25.06 23.98 -4.09
N ILE A 7 25.81 23.57 -3.07
CA ILE A 7 25.63 22.28 -2.39
C ILE A 7 24.35 22.29 -1.52
N ALA A 8 24.06 23.42 -0.86
CA ALA A 8 22.84 23.58 -0.06
C ALA A 8 21.56 23.57 -0.93
N PHE A 9 21.63 24.04 -2.18
CA PHE A 9 20.48 24.07 -3.09
C PHE A 9 20.14 22.69 -3.67
N LEU A 10 21.13 21.82 -3.87
CA LEU A 10 20.91 20.44 -4.34
C LEU A 10 20.28 19.54 -3.27
N PHE A 11 20.55 19.82 -1.97
CA PHE A 11 19.91 19.10 -0.87
C PHE A 11 18.42 19.43 -0.69
N SER A 12 17.96 20.59 -1.15
CA SER A 12 16.56 21.02 -1.00
C SER A 12 15.61 20.34 -2.00
N LEU A 13 16.09 19.89 -3.16
CA LEU A 13 15.24 19.25 -4.19
C LEU A 13 14.87 17.80 -3.85
N ALA A 14 15.77 17.05 -3.18
CA ALA A 14 15.50 15.69 -2.75
C ALA A 14 14.42 15.61 -1.63
N ASN A 15 14.37 16.64 -0.78
CA ASN A 15 13.36 16.72 0.28
C ASN A 15 11.94 17.05 -0.23
N VAL A 16 11.83 17.75 -1.35
CA VAL A 16 10.52 18.11 -1.94
C VAL A 16 9.81 16.86 -2.44
N PHE A 17 10.51 15.98 -3.18
CA PHE A 17 9.91 14.74 -3.69
C PHE A 17 9.46 13.79 -2.56
N ALA A 18 10.27 13.61 -1.52
CA ALA A 18 9.93 12.76 -0.39
C ALA A 18 8.73 13.30 0.42
N GLN A 19 8.61 14.62 0.59
CA GLN A 19 7.47 15.25 1.26
C GLN A 19 6.18 15.13 0.44
N ASP A 20 6.25 15.25 -0.89
CA ASP A 20 5.10 15.09 -1.77
C ASP A 20 4.57 13.65 -1.74
N VAL A 21 5.45 12.65 -1.75
CA VAL A 21 5.09 11.22 -1.65
C VAL A 21 4.44 10.92 -0.30
N ASP A 22 4.97 11.43 0.81
CA ASP A 22 4.42 11.24 2.14
C ASP A 22 3.00 11.82 2.25
N SER A 23 2.83 13.07 1.82
CA SER A 23 1.55 13.78 1.83
C SER A 23 0.49 13.05 1.02
N TYR A 24 0.85 12.59 -0.17
CA TYR A 24 -0.02 11.84 -1.07
C TYR A 24 -0.45 10.49 -0.45
N ILE A 25 0.48 9.75 0.14
CA ILE A 25 0.17 8.46 0.78
C ILE A 25 -0.78 8.62 1.96
N GLU A 26 -0.56 9.61 2.82
CA GLU A 26 -1.43 9.85 3.97
C GLU A 26 -2.85 10.31 3.54
N GLN A 27 -2.95 11.14 2.50
CA GLN A 27 -4.23 11.54 1.92
C GLN A 27 -4.97 10.32 1.34
N LEU A 28 -4.30 9.50 0.52
CA LEU A 28 -4.86 8.30 -0.09
C LEU A 28 -5.38 7.30 0.97
N LYS A 29 -4.61 7.09 2.04
CA LYS A 29 -5.04 6.25 3.17
C LYS A 29 -6.29 6.78 3.85
N SER A 30 -6.34 8.09 4.11
CA SER A 30 -7.46 8.73 4.81
C SER A 30 -8.75 8.61 4.00
N GLU A 31 -8.69 8.93 2.71
CA GLU A 31 -9.83 8.87 1.81
C GLU A 31 -10.37 7.44 1.69
N ILE A 32 -9.49 6.46 1.43
CA ILE A 32 -9.90 5.06 1.30
C ILE A 32 -10.49 4.52 2.60
N LYS A 33 -9.89 4.80 3.75
CA LYS A 33 -10.34 4.26 5.03
C LYS A 33 -11.72 4.81 5.45
N ALA A 34 -12.02 6.07 5.11
CA ALA A 34 -13.33 6.67 5.40
C ALA A 34 -14.47 6.00 4.62
N ASP A 35 -14.24 5.69 3.35
CA ASP A 35 -15.28 5.21 2.44
C ASP A 35 -15.37 3.68 2.37
N LYS A 36 -14.31 2.95 2.73
CA LYS A 36 -14.21 1.51 2.56
C LYS A 36 -15.30 0.74 3.29
N LYS A 37 -15.61 1.10 4.53
CA LYS A 37 -16.65 0.43 5.32
C LYS A 37 -18.04 0.64 4.73
N ALA A 38 -18.34 1.85 4.27
CA ALA A 38 -19.60 2.18 3.62
C ALA A 38 -19.75 1.40 2.31
N LEU A 39 -18.70 1.40 1.48
CA LEU A 39 -18.64 0.66 0.21
C LEU A 39 -18.87 -0.85 0.41
N ILE A 40 -18.21 -1.45 1.42
CA ILE A 40 -18.39 -2.88 1.74
C ILE A 40 -19.81 -3.14 2.16
N THR A 41 -20.37 -2.31 3.04
CA THR A 41 -21.77 -2.49 3.54
C THR A 41 -22.75 -2.46 2.39
N GLU A 42 -22.66 -1.47 1.50
CA GLU A 42 -23.54 -1.30 0.35
C GLU A 42 -23.36 -2.44 -0.67
N THR A 43 -22.12 -2.75 -1.05
CA THR A 43 -21.84 -3.75 -2.08
C THR A 43 -22.17 -5.16 -1.64
N MET A 44 -21.89 -5.50 -0.39
CA MET A 44 -22.10 -6.86 0.10
C MET A 44 -23.57 -7.16 0.37
N GLY A 45 -24.34 -6.19 0.87
CA GLY A 45 -25.76 -6.38 1.19
C GLY A 45 -26.00 -7.48 2.22
N PHE A 46 -25.16 -7.52 3.25
CA PHE A 46 -25.23 -8.56 4.29
C PHE A 46 -26.58 -8.59 5.00
N THR A 47 -27.07 -9.79 5.27
CA THR A 47 -28.08 -10.00 6.30
C THR A 47 -27.52 -9.62 7.67
N GLU A 48 -28.40 -9.41 8.66
CA GLU A 48 -27.94 -9.09 10.03
C GLU A 48 -26.99 -10.16 10.58
N LYS A 49 -27.31 -11.43 10.37
CA LYS A 49 -26.47 -12.56 10.80
C LYS A 49 -25.10 -12.57 10.12
N GLU A 50 -25.05 -12.33 8.82
CA GLU A 50 -23.78 -12.23 8.08
C GLU A 50 -22.97 -11.03 8.52
N SER A 51 -23.62 -9.90 8.76
CA SER A 51 -22.97 -8.69 9.26
C SER A 51 -22.31 -8.91 10.62
N GLN A 52 -23.03 -9.54 11.56
CA GLN A 52 -22.50 -9.88 12.89
C GLN A 52 -21.29 -10.83 12.81
N ALA A 53 -21.29 -11.77 11.87
CA ALA A 53 -20.16 -12.69 11.67
C ALA A 53 -18.98 -12.05 10.93
N PHE A 54 -19.24 -11.14 9.98
CA PHE A 54 -18.24 -10.54 9.11
C PHE A 54 -17.35 -9.51 9.82
N TRP A 55 -17.97 -8.53 10.50
CA TRP A 55 -17.23 -7.36 10.99
C TRP A 55 -16.10 -7.64 11.99
N PRO A 56 -16.22 -8.60 12.92
CA PRO A 56 -15.10 -8.96 13.78
C PRO A 56 -13.89 -9.48 13.01
N ILE A 57 -14.13 -10.36 12.02
CA ILE A 57 -13.05 -10.91 11.17
C ILE A 57 -12.45 -9.83 10.30
N TYR A 58 -13.27 -8.92 9.76
CA TYR A 58 -12.82 -7.77 8.98
C TYR A 58 -11.92 -6.84 9.81
N THR A 59 -12.26 -6.58 11.05
CA THR A 59 -11.44 -5.74 11.94
C THR A 59 -10.05 -6.33 12.14
N ASP A 60 -9.95 -7.64 12.36
CA ASP A 60 -8.67 -8.34 12.48
C ASP A 60 -7.89 -8.33 11.16
N PHE A 61 -8.58 -8.53 10.04
CA PHE A 61 -7.99 -8.46 8.70
C PHE A 61 -7.39 -7.07 8.42
N GLU A 62 -8.15 -6.00 8.64
CA GLU A 62 -7.71 -4.62 8.44
C GLU A 62 -6.50 -4.28 9.32
N TYR A 63 -6.50 -4.74 10.56
CA TYR A 63 -5.35 -4.51 11.45
C TYR A 63 -4.06 -5.16 10.93
N GLU A 64 -4.14 -6.40 10.44
CA GLU A 64 -2.97 -7.09 9.86
C GLU A 64 -2.58 -6.46 8.51
N LEU A 65 -3.55 -6.05 7.70
CA LEU A 65 -3.32 -5.37 6.42
C LEU A 65 -2.67 -4.00 6.61
N ASP A 66 -3.10 -3.22 7.61
CA ASP A 66 -2.49 -1.92 7.95
C ASP A 66 -1.00 -2.07 8.34
N LYS A 67 -0.66 -3.11 9.09
CA LYS A 67 0.75 -3.41 9.43
C LYS A 67 1.58 -3.75 8.20
N LEU A 68 1.01 -4.55 7.31
CA LEU A 68 1.67 -4.93 6.07
C LEU A 68 1.84 -3.73 5.14
N SER A 69 0.79 -2.92 5.01
CA SER A 69 0.82 -1.67 4.22
C SER A 69 1.85 -0.67 4.75
N SER A 70 2.05 -0.61 6.06
CA SER A 70 3.08 0.25 6.67
C SER A 70 4.49 -0.15 6.26
N LYS A 71 4.79 -1.46 6.10
CA LYS A 71 6.08 -1.93 5.55
C LYS A 71 6.25 -1.50 4.09
N ARG A 72 5.20 -1.62 3.27
CA ARG A 72 5.21 -1.15 1.88
C ARG A 72 5.50 0.34 1.78
N ILE A 73 4.84 1.14 2.60
CA ILE A 73 5.02 2.59 2.61
C ILE A 73 6.45 2.95 3.02
N SER A 74 7.00 2.29 4.05
CA SER A 74 8.40 2.48 4.43
C SER A 74 9.36 2.18 3.28
N ASN A 75 9.11 1.11 2.50
CA ASN A 75 9.91 0.77 1.33
C ASN A 75 9.80 1.83 0.21
N ILE A 76 8.60 2.40 0.00
CA ILE A 76 8.38 3.48 -0.98
C ILE A 76 9.11 4.76 -0.55
N LYS A 77 9.05 5.13 0.74
CA LYS A 77 9.76 6.27 1.30
C LYS A 77 11.28 6.10 1.18
N ASP A 78 11.78 4.89 1.44
CA ASP A 78 13.20 4.56 1.27
C ASP A 78 13.64 4.67 -0.20
N PHE A 79 12.81 4.22 -1.15
CA PHE A 79 13.03 4.46 -2.58
C PHE A 79 13.09 5.95 -2.92
N ALA A 80 12.11 6.74 -2.46
CA ALA A 80 12.07 8.18 -2.71
C ALA A 80 13.28 8.90 -2.15
N ALA A 81 13.72 8.55 -0.93
CA ALA A 81 14.90 9.16 -0.29
C ALA A 81 16.22 8.83 -1.01
N ASN A 82 16.28 7.69 -1.71
CA ASN A 82 17.49 7.25 -2.42
C ASN A 82 17.42 7.47 -3.94
N TYR A 83 16.34 8.07 -4.45
CA TYR A 83 16.02 8.10 -5.88
C TYR A 83 17.15 8.67 -6.76
N ASP A 84 17.78 9.78 -6.35
CA ASP A 84 18.84 10.44 -7.12
C ASP A 84 20.22 9.80 -6.98
N SER A 85 20.42 8.98 -5.93
CA SER A 85 21.68 8.31 -5.63
C SER A 85 21.51 6.79 -5.50
N LEU A 86 20.53 6.22 -6.21
CA LEU A 86 20.18 4.81 -6.11
C LEU A 86 21.36 3.93 -6.59
N THR A 87 21.86 3.09 -5.69
CA THR A 87 22.86 2.08 -5.98
C THR A 87 22.22 0.75 -6.36
N ASP A 88 22.93 -0.11 -7.11
CA ASP A 88 22.46 -1.46 -7.45
C ASP A 88 22.08 -2.28 -6.21
N LYS A 89 22.88 -2.17 -5.13
CA LYS A 89 22.60 -2.84 -3.86
C LYS A 89 21.28 -2.37 -3.24
N LYS A 90 21.03 -1.06 -3.22
CA LYS A 90 19.80 -0.48 -2.66
C LYS A 90 18.60 -0.83 -3.55
N ALA A 91 18.75 -0.79 -4.87
CA ALA A 91 17.72 -1.19 -5.82
C ALA A 91 17.31 -2.68 -5.63
N ASP A 92 18.29 -3.58 -5.47
CA ASP A 92 18.05 -5.00 -5.19
C ASP A 92 17.31 -5.21 -3.85
N GLU A 93 17.70 -4.49 -2.80
CA GLU A 93 17.03 -4.50 -1.50
C GLU A 93 15.56 -4.07 -1.62
N LEU A 94 15.31 -2.93 -2.25
CA LEU A 94 13.96 -2.36 -2.40
C LEU A 94 13.02 -3.25 -3.21
N ILE A 95 13.51 -3.85 -4.30
CA ILE A 95 12.68 -4.76 -5.11
C ILE A 95 12.38 -6.09 -4.38
N LYS A 96 13.33 -6.61 -3.62
CA LYS A 96 13.10 -7.79 -2.77
C LYS A 96 12.07 -7.52 -1.68
N ASN A 97 12.12 -6.34 -1.05
CA ASN A 97 11.09 -5.91 -0.09
C ASN A 97 9.71 -5.81 -0.75
N SER A 98 9.64 -5.34 -2.01
CA SER A 98 8.40 -5.29 -2.77
C SER A 98 7.84 -6.68 -3.06
N PHE A 99 8.68 -7.66 -3.41
CA PHE A 99 8.25 -9.05 -3.60
C PHE A 99 7.76 -9.67 -2.29
N SER A 100 8.51 -9.50 -1.20
CA SER A 100 8.09 -9.97 0.13
C SER A 100 6.73 -9.40 0.54
N PHE A 101 6.48 -8.11 0.29
CA PHE A 101 5.17 -7.51 0.52
C PHE A 101 4.05 -8.21 -0.26
N GLN A 102 4.27 -8.56 -1.53
CA GLN A 102 3.26 -9.22 -2.35
C GLN A 102 2.97 -10.64 -1.86
N GLU A 103 4.01 -11.38 -1.46
CA GLU A 103 3.89 -12.72 -0.87
C GLU A 103 3.13 -12.68 0.45
N ASP A 104 3.47 -11.76 1.34
CA ASP A 104 2.81 -11.55 2.62
C ASP A 104 1.33 -11.17 2.41
N ARG A 105 1.03 -10.30 1.44
CA ARG A 105 -0.35 -9.90 1.10
C ARG A 105 -1.16 -11.09 0.58
N LEU A 106 -0.60 -11.90 -0.30
CA LEU A 106 -1.25 -13.12 -0.79
C LEU A 106 -1.55 -14.08 0.36
N SER A 107 -0.59 -14.30 1.23
CA SER A 107 -0.72 -15.17 2.41
C SER A 107 -1.80 -14.67 3.37
N LEU A 108 -1.84 -13.35 3.61
CA LEU A 108 -2.87 -12.70 4.41
C LEU A 108 -4.27 -12.91 3.81
N ASN A 109 -4.42 -12.67 2.51
CA ASN A 109 -5.68 -12.84 1.80
C ASN A 109 -6.18 -14.30 1.87
N GLN A 110 -5.29 -15.28 1.68
CA GLN A 110 -5.62 -16.70 1.78
C GLN A 110 -6.05 -17.09 3.21
N LYS A 111 -5.35 -16.57 4.22
CA LYS A 111 -5.69 -16.79 5.64
C LYS A 111 -7.09 -16.28 5.96
N TYR A 112 -7.39 -15.06 5.54
CA TYR A 112 -8.69 -14.44 5.86
C TYR A 112 -9.84 -14.91 4.98
N TYR A 113 -9.58 -15.29 3.73
CA TYR A 113 -10.57 -15.99 2.92
C TYR A 113 -11.10 -17.23 3.62
N LYS A 114 -10.23 -18.05 4.21
CA LYS A 114 -10.66 -19.24 4.99
C LYS A 114 -11.56 -18.87 6.15
N LYS A 115 -11.17 -17.87 6.96
CA LYS A 115 -11.96 -17.40 8.10
C LYS A 115 -13.32 -16.88 7.67
N PHE A 116 -13.41 -16.08 6.60
CA PHE A 116 -14.66 -15.58 6.05
C PHE A 116 -15.53 -16.72 5.49
N ALA A 117 -14.95 -17.68 4.78
CA ALA A 117 -15.68 -18.81 4.22
C ALA A 117 -16.26 -19.74 5.30
N GLU A 118 -15.56 -19.91 6.41
CA GLU A 118 -16.02 -20.67 7.58
C GLU A 118 -17.14 -19.96 8.34
N ALA A 119 -17.05 -18.65 8.51
CA ALA A 119 -18.03 -17.86 9.27
C ALA A 119 -19.29 -17.50 8.46
N LEU A 120 -19.17 -17.43 7.14
CA LEU A 120 -20.25 -17.07 6.21
C LEU A 120 -20.55 -18.24 5.27
N THR A 121 -20.23 -18.08 4.00
CA THR A 121 -20.18 -19.13 2.98
C THR A 121 -19.01 -18.85 2.02
N PRO A 122 -18.50 -19.85 1.30
CA PRO A 122 -17.46 -19.63 0.29
C PRO A 122 -17.85 -18.59 -0.77
N THR A 123 -19.13 -18.54 -1.18
CA THR A 123 -19.62 -17.57 -2.17
C THR A 123 -19.58 -16.13 -1.65
N VAL A 124 -20.05 -15.91 -0.42
CA VAL A 124 -20.05 -14.59 0.23
C VAL A 124 -18.60 -14.14 0.50
N ALA A 125 -17.75 -15.05 0.99
CA ALA A 125 -16.33 -14.78 1.19
C ALA A 125 -15.63 -14.44 -0.13
N ALA A 126 -15.90 -15.18 -1.20
CA ALA A 126 -15.33 -14.89 -2.52
C ALA A 126 -15.76 -13.51 -3.04
N LYS A 127 -17.04 -13.14 -2.90
CA LYS A 127 -17.55 -11.80 -3.27
C LYS A 127 -16.80 -10.70 -2.52
N TYR A 128 -16.60 -10.86 -1.20
CA TYR A 128 -15.82 -9.90 -0.43
C TYR A 128 -14.34 -9.82 -0.89
N MET A 129 -13.69 -10.96 -1.09
CA MET A 129 -12.29 -10.97 -1.55
C MET A 129 -12.12 -10.36 -2.95
N GLN A 130 -13.13 -10.49 -3.83
CA GLN A 130 -13.14 -9.81 -5.12
C GLN A 130 -13.24 -8.29 -4.95
N LEU A 131 -14.13 -7.82 -4.07
CA LEU A 131 -14.26 -6.39 -3.74
C LEU A 131 -12.96 -5.86 -3.14
N GLU A 132 -12.39 -6.56 -2.15
CA GLU A 132 -11.12 -6.19 -1.54
C GLU A 132 -9.99 -6.09 -2.57
N ASN A 133 -9.91 -7.05 -3.50
CA ASN A 133 -8.91 -7.02 -4.58
C ASN A 133 -9.10 -5.82 -5.51
N GLN A 134 -10.34 -5.42 -5.83
CA GLN A 134 -10.61 -4.23 -6.62
C GLN A 134 -10.16 -2.95 -5.90
N ILE A 135 -10.43 -2.85 -4.59
CA ILE A 135 -9.98 -1.72 -3.77
C ILE A 135 -8.44 -1.65 -3.76
N GLN A 136 -7.77 -2.79 -3.52
CA GLN A 136 -6.31 -2.84 -3.53
C GLN A 136 -5.71 -2.49 -4.89
N LEU A 137 -6.35 -2.89 -5.99
CA LEU A 137 -5.91 -2.53 -7.34
C LEU A 137 -5.98 -1.01 -7.58
N ILE A 138 -7.03 -0.35 -7.11
CA ILE A 138 -7.14 1.11 -7.20
C ILE A 138 -6.01 1.80 -6.42
N ILE A 139 -5.71 1.31 -5.20
CA ILE A 139 -4.59 1.79 -4.40
C ILE A 139 -3.26 1.59 -5.13
N ASP A 140 -3.04 0.38 -5.68
CA ASP A 140 -1.82 0.02 -6.38
C ASP A 140 -1.60 0.91 -7.62
N ILE A 141 -2.66 1.19 -8.39
CA ILE A 141 -2.63 2.11 -9.53
C ILE A 141 -2.31 3.54 -9.09
N GLY A 142 -2.97 4.02 -8.03
CA GLY A 142 -2.70 5.35 -7.47
C GLY A 142 -1.24 5.53 -7.05
N ILE A 143 -0.67 4.54 -6.37
CA ILE A 143 0.75 4.56 -5.99
C ILE A 143 1.65 4.51 -7.24
N ALA A 144 1.39 3.59 -8.17
CA ALA A 144 2.21 3.42 -9.37
C ALA A 144 2.22 4.68 -10.26
N ALA A 145 1.10 5.40 -10.36
CA ALA A 145 0.99 6.62 -11.14
C ALA A 145 1.86 7.78 -10.59
N ASN A 146 2.21 7.73 -9.30
CA ASN A 146 2.96 8.79 -8.62
C ASN A 146 4.42 8.40 -8.31
N LEU A 147 4.84 7.17 -8.64
CA LEU A 147 6.22 6.74 -8.43
C LEU A 147 6.98 6.68 -9.76
N PRO A 148 8.13 7.38 -9.89
CA PRO A 148 8.97 7.26 -11.08
C PRO A 148 9.64 5.89 -11.12
N LEU A 149 10.05 5.48 -12.32
CA LEU A 149 10.91 4.31 -12.47
C LEU A 149 12.32 4.59 -11.95
N ALA A 150 13.01 3.56 -11.45
CA ALA A 150 14.39 3.65 -11.02
C ALA A 150 15.29 4.16 -12.16
N LYS A 151 16.18 5.12 -11.84
CA LYS A 151 17.15 5.64 -12.79
C LYS A 151 18.26 4.61 -13.04
N LYS A 152 18.70 4.46 -14.28
CA LYS A 152 19.94 3.72 -14.57
C LYS A 152 21.14 4.45 -14.00
N PRO A 153 22.12 3.77 -13.41
CA PRO A 153 23.39 4.38 -13.04
C PRO A 153 24.04 5.07 -14.27
N GLY A 154 24.33 6.37 -14.17
CA GLY A 154 24.97 7.13 -15.27
C GLY A 154 24.07 7.53 -16.44
N GLY A 155 22.74 7.35 -16.33
CA GLY A 155 21.79 7.85 -17.34
C GLY A 155 21.32 9.27 -17.03
N LEU A 156 21.40 10.15 -18.06
CA LEU A 156 20.70 11.43 -18.11
C LEU A 156 19.19 11.17 -18.15
#